data_d579d861dd9d27ab827dfc14474a0730
#
_entry.id   d579d861dd9d27ab827dfc14474a0730
#
_cell.length_a   1.000
_cell.length_b   1.000
_cell.length_c   1.000
_cell.angle_alpha   90.00
_cell.angle_beta   90.00
_cell.angle_gamma   90.00
#
_symmetry.space_group_name_H-M   'P 1'
#
loop_
_entity.id
_entity.type
_entity.pdbx_description
1 polymer ?
#
loop_
_entity_poly.entity_id
_entity_poly.type
_entity_poly.pdbx_seq_one_letter_code
_entity_poly.pdbx_strand_id
1 'polypeptide(L)'
;MYAAPKVVSDWLFKAGCTTLPETKSGDSTEDFGRHRRILKTDEFSSVFRLRPVKRTEHFVLYQHANSLGHARLGVVVAKRLAQRAVTRNMIKRMARELFRRSEIAAADYIIRLSSSLMSRQQSASTKTRKIALAGELQTLLSLADRQPRTDIE
;
A
#
# COMPACT_ATOMS: atom_id res chain seq x y z
N MET A 1 22.69 16.69 3.67
CA MET A 1 22.39 16.39 2.25
C MET A 1 21.82 14.99 2.16
N TYR A 2 20.51 14.84 2.18
CA TYR A 2 19.87 13.55 1.95
C TYR A 2 19.55 13.44 0.45
N ALA A 3 20.30 12.59 -0.24
CA ALA A 3 20.00 12.22 -1.61
C ALA A 3 18.69 11.40 -1.63
N ALA A 4 17.64 11.94 -2.19
CA ALA A 4 16.42 11.19 -2.44
C ALA A 4 16.73 10.00 -3.36
N PRO A 5 16.29 8.79 -3.04
CA PRO A 5 16.54 7.64 -3.89
C PRO A 5 15.88 7.85 -5.25
N LYS A 6 16.68 7.78 -6.31
CA LYS A 6 16.30 7.97 -7.72
C LYS A 6 15.25 6.97 -8.26
N VAL A 7 14.77 6.08 -7.42
CA VAL A 7 13.92 4.94 -7.84
C VAL A 7 12.45 5.30 -8.01
N VAL A 8 12.00 6.46 -7.50
CA VAL A 8 10.56 6.82 -7.49
C VAL A 8 10.09 7.44 -8.82
N SER A 9 11.00 7.93 -9.65
CA SER A 9 10.62 8.64 -10.87
C SER A 9 10.43 7.76 -12.11
N ASP A 10 11.07 6.59 -12.15
CA ASP A 10 11.11 5.78 -13.37
C ASP A 10 9.85 4.96 -13.65
N TRP A 11 9.13 4.52 -12.63
CA TRP A 11 7.94 3.70 -12.86
C TRP A 11 6.66 4.51 -13.10
N LEU A 12 6.64 5.78 -12.72
CA LEU A 12 5.53 6.69 -13.01
C LEU A 12 5.40 7.00 -14.51
N PHE A 13 6.49 6.87 -15.26
CA PHE A 13 6.50 7.06 -16.71
C PHE A 13 6.05 5.83 -17.50
N LYS A 14 6.21 4.62 -16.97
CA LYS A 14 5.87 3.36 -17.67
C LYS A 14 4.42 2.91 -17.50
N ALA A 15 3.60 3.63 -16.76
CA ALA A 15 2.18 3.32 -16.61
C ALA A 15 1.29 3.94 -17.71
N GLY A 16 1.88 4.47 -18.74
CA GLY A 16 1.20 4.97 -19.92
C GLY A 16 1.39 4.04 -21.12
N CYS A 17 0.30 3.42 -21.50
CA CYS A 17 0.01 2.84 -22.80
C CYS A 17 0.49 1.42 -23.10
N THR A 18 -0.51 0.57 -23.21
CA THR A 18 -0.82 -0.36 -24.31
C THR A 18 -0.01 -1.64 -24.43
N THR A 19 -0.82 -2.66 -24.62
CA THR A 19 -0.61 -4.03 -25.08
C THR A 19 -0.33 -5.06 -23.99
N LEU A 20 -1.34 -5.91 -23.86
CA LEU A 20 -1.27 -7.23 -23.28
C LEU A 20 -0.28 -8.09 -24.06
N PRO A 21 0.61 -8.81 -23.41
CA PRO A 21 1.04 -10.10 -23.89
C PRO A 21 0.47 -11.21 -23.03
N GLU A 22 -0.01 -12.21 -23.73
CA GLU A 22 -0.53 -13.47 -23.27
C GLU A 22 0.43 -14.23 -22.36
N THR A 23 -0.18 -14.91 -21.40
CA THR A 23 0.20 -16.18 -20.78
C THR A 23 1.65 -16.65 -20.95
N LYS A 24 2.39 -16.65 -19.83
CA LYS A 24 3.32 -17.73 -19.53
C LYS A 24 3.30 -18.03 -18.04
N SER A 25 2.89 -19.25 -17.72
CA SER A 25 3.13 -19.95 -16.48
C SER A 25 4.62 -19.93 -16.16
N GLY A 26 4.97 -19.24 -15.10
CA GLY A 26 6.31 -19.21 -14.55
C GLY A 26 6.16 -18.68 -13.13
N ASP A 27 6.51 -19.50 -12.16
CA ASP A 27 6.60 -19.22 -10.75
C ASP A 27 7.52 -18.00 -10.53
N SER A 28 6.96 -16.83 -10.66
CA SER A 28 7.63 -15.59 -10.32
C SER A 28 6.91 -14.96 -9.12
N THR A 29 7.64 -14.84 -8.03
CA THR A 29 7.32 -14.14 -6.78
C THR A 29 6.75 -12.73 -6.96
N GLU A 30 6.47 -12.31 -8.19
CA GLU A 30 6.03 -10.98 -8.58
C GLU A 30 4.51 -10.81 -8.69
N ASP A 31 3.71 -11.88 -8.62
CA ASP A 31 2.27 -11.74 -8.75
C ASP A 31 1.62 -11.35 -7.42
N PHE A 32 0.87 -10.25 -7.42
CA PHE A 32 0.00 -9.86 -6.32
C PHE A 32 -1.35 -10.57 -6.43
N GLY A 33 -1.30 -11.90 -6.31
CA GLY A 33 -2.44 -12.79 -6.41
C GLY A 33 -3.52 -12.53 -5.36
N ARG A 34 -4.65 -13.21 -5.51
CA ARG A 34 -5.79 -13.07 -4.59
C ARG A 34 -5.43 -13.52 -3.16
N HIS A 35 -4.56 -14.51 -3.01
CA HIS A 35 -4.08 -15.01 -1.72
C HIS A 35 -3.28 -13.96 -0.91
N ARG A 36 -2.63 -13.02 -1.59
CA ARG A 36 -1.90 -11.92 -0.94
C ARG A 36 -2.78 -10.71 -0.57
N ARG A 37 -4.09 -10.84 -0.70
CA ARG A 37 -5.05 -9.77 -0.37
C ARG A 37 -5.91 -10.16 0.81
N ILE A 38 -6.06 -9.26 1.77
CA ILE A 38 -7.07 -9.37 2.82
C ILE A 38 -8.42 -9.01 2.19
N LEU A 39 -9.38 -9.93 2.21
CA LEU A 39 -10.69 -9.77 1.57
C LEU A 39 -11.85 -9.78 2.56
N LYS A 40 -11.71 -10.48 3.68
CA LYS A 40 -12.80 -10.66 4.65
C LYS A 40 -12.89 -9.47 5.60
N THR A 41 -14.12 -9.04 5.88
CA THR A 41 -14.38 -7.91 6.80
C THR A 41 -13.91 -8.20 8.22
N ASP A 42 -14.04 -9.45 8.66
CA ASP A 42 -13.62 -9.85 10.01
C ASP A 42 -12.11 -9.75 10.21
N GLU A 43 -11.33 -10.07 9.16
CA GLU A 43 -9.88 -9.92 9.16
C GLU A 43 -9.46 -8.44 9.28
N PHE A 44 -10.21 -7.52 8.63
CA PHE A 44 -9.99 -6.09 8.82
C PHE A 44 -10.34 -5.62 10.23
N SER A 45 -11.43 -6.13 10.79
CA SER A 45 -11.89 -5.74 12.13
C SER A 45 -10.92 -6.18 13.21
N SER A 46 -10.32 -7.36 13.11
CA SER A 46 -9.33 -7.86 14.06
C SER A 46 -8.06 -7.00 14.05
N VAL A 47 -7.57 -6.65 12.88
CA VAL A 47 -6.35 -5.83 12.75
C VAL A 47 -6.59 -4.38 13.20
N PHE A 48 -7.80 -3.82 13.00
CA PHE A 48 -8.09 -2.45 13.48
C PHE A 48 -8.20 -2.31 14.99
N ARG A 49 -8.35 -3.40 15.73
CA ARG A 49 -8.30 -3.38 17.22
C ARG A 49 -6.88 -3.20 17.73
N LEU A 50 -5.88 -3.48 16.91
CA LEU A 50 -4.48 -3.33 17.26
C LEU A 50 -4.04 -1.88 17.17
N ARG A 51 -2.96 -1.57 17.88
CA ARG A 51 -2.33 -0.25 17.74
C ARG A 51 -1.66 -0.11 16.38
N PRO A 52 -1.72 1.07 15.75
CA PRO A 52 -1.00 1.31 14.50
C PRO A 52 0.51 1.20 14.73
N VAL A 53 1.18 0.51 13.84
CA VAL A 53 2.64 0.35 13.87
C VAL A 53 3.32 1.64 13.44
N LYS A 54 2.81 2.28 12.40
CA LYS A 54 3.35 3.51 11.85
C LYS A 54 2.26 4.42 11.30
N ARG A 55 2.53 5.72 11.39
CA ARG A 55 1.67 6.77 10.82
C ARG A 55 2.53 7.74 10.02
N THR A 56 2.03 8.12 8.86
CA THR A 56 2.51 9.26 8.06
C THR A 56 1.44 10.34 8.02
N GLU A 57 1.65 11.39 7.26
CA GLU A 57 0.70 12.50 7.14
C GLU A 57 -0.69 12.02 6.66
N HIS A 58 -0.71 11.15 5.66
CA HIS A 58 -1.96 10.69 5.04
C HIS A 58 -2.32 9.26 5.37
N PHE A 59 -1.38 8.40 5.77
CA PHE A 59 -1.61 6.98 5.94
C PHE A 59 -1.28 6.47 7.32
N VAL A 60 -1.95 5.41 7.70
CA VAL A 60 -1.68 4.63 8.92
C VAL A 60 -1.50 3.17 8.54
N LEU A 61 -0.45 2.56 9.05
CA LEU A 61 -0.13 1.15 8.88
C LEU A 61 -0.47 0.37 10.15
N TYR A 62 -1.20 -0.70 9.97
CA TYR A 62 -1.44 -1.74 10.98
C TYR A 62 -0.78 -3.03 10.53
N GLN A 63 -0.30 -3.79 11.48
CA GLN A 63 0.32 -5.09 11.26
C GLN A 63 -0.21 -6.11 12.27
N HIS A 64 -0.48 -7.30 11.80
CA HIS A 64 -0.90 -8.45 12.61
C HIS A 64 -0.16 -9.69 12.15
N ALA A 65 0.43 -10.44 13.09
CA ALA A 65 1.07 -11.71 12.75
C ALA A 65 0.03 -12.68 12.16
N ASN A 66 0.41 -13.43 11.13
CA ASN A 66 -0.41 -14.47 10.56
C ASN A 66 0.37 -15.80 10.51
N SER A 67 -0.37 -16.90 10.46
CA SER A 67 0.19 -18.25 10.35
C SER A 67 0.31 -18.76 8.91
N LEU A 68 0.11 -17.89 7.92
CA LEU A 68 0.01 -18.28 6.52
C LEU A 68 1.36 -18.39 5.79
N GLY A 69 2.46 -17.99 6.42
CA GLY A 69 3.79 -18.03 5.83
C GLY A 69 4.05 -17.02 4.71
N HIS A 70 3.11 -16.12 4.42
CA HIS A 70 3.27 -15.06 3.43
C HIS A 70 2.61 -13.76 3.85
N ALA A 71 3.11 -12.64 3.31
CA ALA A 71 2.57 -11.32 3.58
C ALA A 71 1.28 -11.07 2.80
N ARG A 72 0.24 -10.53 3.49
CA ARG A 72 -1.03 -10.10 2.87
C ARG A 72 -1.26 -8.61 3.09
N LEU A 73 -1.89 -7.97 2.11
CA LEU A 73 -2.19 -6.54 2.14
C LEU A 73 -3.69 -6.27 2.07
N GLY A 74 -4.18 -5.45 3.00
CA GLY A 74 -5.46 -4.77 2.94
C GLY A 74 -5.28 -3.26 2.74
N VAL A 75 -6.07 -2.65 1.86
CA VAL A 75 -6.02 -1.20 1.64
C VAL A 75 -7.40 -0.59 1.84
N VAL A 76 -7.52 0.29 2.82
CA VAL A 76 -8.78 0.97 3.18
C VAL A 76 -8.70 2.45 2.85
N VAL A 77 -9.52 2.87 1.90
CA VAL A 77 -9.64 4.26 1.48
C VAL A 77 -11.10 4.69 1.60
N ALA A 78 -11.41 5.40 2.68
CA ALA A 78 -12.77 5.86 2.96
C ALA A 78 -13.23 6.91 1.93
N LYS A 79 -14.48 6.83 1.47
CA LYS A 79 -15.09 7.77 0.52
C LYS A 79 -15.04 9.22 1.02
N ARG A 80 -15.21 9.44 2.33
CA ARG A 80 -15.16 10.77 2.96
C ARG A 80 -13.80 11.45 2.82
N LEU A 81 -12.70 10.67 2.75
CA LEU A 81 -11.34 11.19 2.67
C LEU A 81 -10.84 11.31 1.23
N ALA A 82 -11.38 10.49 0.33
CA ALA A 82 -11.09 10.52 -1.10
C ALA A 82 -12.40 10.34 -1.89
N GLN A 83 -13.09 11.42 -2.19
CA GLN A 83 -14.45 11.37 -2.78
C GLN A 83 -14.46 10.75 -4.17
N ARG A 84 -13.44 11.05 -5.00
CA ARG A 84 -13.38 10.54 -6.38
C ARG A 84 -12.95 9.06 -6.41
N ALA A 85 -13.69 8.24 -7.13
CA ALA A 85 -13.37 6.81 -7.31
C ALA A 85 -11.97 6.62 -7.95
N VAL A 86 -11.61 7.48 -8.91
CA VAL A 86 -10.30 7.47 -9.57
C VAL A 86 -9.17 7.62 -8.55
N THR A 87 -9.30 8.56 -7.60
CA THR A 87 -8.31 8.78 -6.54
C THR A 87 -8.18 7.54 -5.64
N ARG A 88 -9.31 6.95 -5.23
CA ARG A 88 -9.30 5.74 -4.41
C ARG A 88 -8.62 4.57 -5.13
N ASN A 89 -8.93 4.38 -6.39
CA ASN A 89 -8.34 3.31 -7.20
C ASN A 89 -6.83 3.53 -7.44
N MET A 90 -6.43 4.78 -7.66
CA MET A 90 -5.03 5.16 -7.79
C MET A 90 -4.23 4.78 -6.52
N ILE A 91 -4.72 5.18 -5.34
CA ILE A 91 -4.07 4.85 -4.06
C ILE A 91 -3.96 3.33 -3.87
N LYS A 92 -5.05 2.60 -4.12
CA LYS A 92 -5.06 1.14 -4.00
C LYS A 92 -4.08 0.47 -4.94
N ARG A 93 -3.95 0.96 -6.18
CA ARG A 93 -2.96 0.45 -7.15
C ARG A 93 -1.53 0.74 -6.69
N MET A 94 -1.26 1.97 -6.26
CA MET A 94 0.06 2.35 -5.76
C MET A 94 0.48 1.50 -4.56
N ALA A 95 -0.40 1.35 -3.57
CA ALA A 95 -0.11 0.55 -2.39
C ALA A 95 0.20 -0.92 -2.75
N ARG A 96 -0.57 -1.53 -3.65
CA ARG A 96 -0.35 -2.90 -4.11
C ARG A 96 0.96 -3.06 -4.86
N GLU A 97 1.29 -2.11 -5.73
CA GLU A 97 2.52 -2.14 -6.52
C GLU A 97 3.76 -1.99 -5.65
N LEU A 98 3.73 -1.08 -4.69
CA LEU A 98 4.81 -0.92 -3.73
C LEU A 98 4.96 -2.16 -2.84
N PHE A 99 3.84 -2.70 -2.34
CA PHE A 99 3.85 -3.92 -1.54
C PHE A 99 4.39 -5.14 -2.30
N ARG A 100 4.06 -5.28 -3.58
CA ARG A 100 4.56 -6.34 -4.43
C ARG A 100 6.08 -6.33 -4.55
N ARG A 101 6.68 -5.14 -4.59
CA ARG A 101 8.12 -4.93 -4.73
C ARG A 101 8.88 -4.93 -3.41
N SER A 102 8.16 -4.89 -2.30
CA SER A 102 8.78 -4.87 -0.97
C SER A 102 8.98 -6.29 -0.48
N GLU A 103 10.15 -6.59 0.01
CA GLU A 103 10.44 -7.79 0.78
C GLU A 103 9.96 -7.56 2.21
N ILE A 104 8.82 -8.11 2.56
CA ILE A 104 8.15 -7.86 3.84
C ILE A 104 7.89 -9.19 4.53
N ALA A 105 8.10 -9.24 5.86
CA ALA A 105 7.86 -10.39 6.69
C ALA A 105 6.42 -10.95 6.53
N ALA A 106 6.24 -12.25 6.76
CA ALA A 106 4.95 -12.92 6.70
C ALA A 106 4.03 -12.39 7.80
N ALA A 107 3.11 -11.50 7.44
CA ALA A 107 2.13 -10.89 8.33
C ALA A 107 0.98 -10.27 7.52
N ASP A 108 -0.07 -9.89 8.20
CA ASP A 108 -1.20 -9.14 7.64
C ASP A 108 -0.95 -7.65 7.81
N TYR A 109 -0.91 -6.93 6.71
CA TYR A 109 -0.70 -5.49 6.69
C TYR A 109 -1.97 -4.78 6.23
N ILE A 110 -2.40 -3.76 6.98
CA ILE A 110 -3.50 -2.90 6.55
C ILE A 110 -3.01 -1.46 6.46
N ILE A 111 -3.12 -0.89 5.27
CA ILE A 111 -2.88 0.53 5.02
C ILE A 111 -4.22 1.24 4.97
N ARG A 112 -4.41 2.20 5.86
CA ARG A 112 -5.61 3.03 5.94
C ARG A 112 -5.28 4.48 5.63
N LEU A 113 -6.06 5.10 4.74
CA LEU A 113 -6.04 6.54 4.57
C LEU A 113 -6.67 7.21 5.81
N SER A 114 -5.94 8.10 6.48
CA SER A 114 -6.36 8.78 7.71
C SER A 114 -6.72 10.26 7.49
N SER A 115 -6.06 10.93 6.55
CA SER A 115 -6.27 12.35 6.26
C SER A 115 -7.00 12.56 4.95
N SER A 116 -7.75 13.66 4.85
CA SER A 116 -8.44 14.02 3.62
C SER A 116 -7.46 14.47 2.55
N LEU A 117 -7.59 13.92 1.37
CA LEU A 117 -6.83 14.34 0.19
C LEU A 117 -7.48 15.52 -0.54
N MET A 118 -8.60 16.00 -0.03
CA MET A 118 -9.36 17.08 -0.63
C MET A 118 -8.88 18.46 -0.16
N SER A 119 -7.94 19.05 -0.87
CA SER A 119 -7.99 20.48 -1.08
C SER A 119 -9.01 20.74 -2.19
N ARG A 120 -9.98 21.60 -1.97
CA ARG A 120 -11.09 21.88 -2.91
C ARG A 120 -10.63 22.31 -4.32
N GLN A 121 -9.37 22.67 -4.47
CA GLN A 121 -8.80 23.25 -5.70
C GLN A 121 -7.77 22.38 -6.42
N GLN A 122 -7.32 21.25 -5.86
CA GLN A 122 -6.30 20.43 -6.51
C GLN A 122 -6.77 19.01 -6.74
N SER A 123 -6.77 18.61 -7.99
CA SER A 123 -6.97 17.22 -8.39
C SER A 123 -5.87 16.34 -7.76
N ALA A 124 -6.28 15.30 -7.04
CA ALA A 124 -5.33 14.29 -6.50
C ALA A 124 -4.55 13.54 -7.59
N SER A 125 -4.87 13.78 -8.84
CA SER A 125 -4.17 13.21 -9.98
C SER A 125 -2.96 14.04 -10.42
N THR A 126 -2.67 15.16 -9.75
CA THR A 126 -1.46 15.93 -10.04
C THR A 126 -0.24 15.05 -9.79
N LYS A 127 0.69 15.07 -10.72
CA LYS A 127 1.92 14.25 -10.67
C LYS A 127 2.67 14.40 -9.34
N THR A 128 2.82 15.62 -8.85
CA THR A 128 3.49 15.92 -7.57
C THR A 128 2.82 15.22 -6.39
N ARG A 129 1.48 15.25 -6.31
CA ARG A 129 0.74 14.58 -5.24
C ARG A 129 0.87 13.06 -5.31
N LYS A 130 0.87 12.47 -6.49
CA LYS A 130 1.13 11.04 -6.67
C LYS A 130 2.51 10.64 -6.15
N ILE A 131 3.52 11.45 -6.44
CA ILE A 131 4.90 11.22 -5.97
C ILE A 131 4.96 11.31 -4.44
N ALA A 132 4.35 12.33 -3.84
CA ALA A 132 4.32 12.49 -2.38
C ALA A 132 3.63 11.28 -1.70
N LEU A 133 2.45 10.89 -2.15
CA LEU A 133 1.72 9.74 -1.61
C LEU A 133 2.49 8.41 -1.81
N ALA A 134 3.16 8.24 -2.94
CA ALA A 134 4.00 7.08 -3.18
C ALA A 134 5.20 7.03 -2.22
N GLY A 135 5.84 8.17 -1.97
CA GLY A 135 6.93 8.29 -0.99
C GLY A 135 6.49 7.94 0.44
N GLU A 136 5.32 8.42 0.86
CA GLU A 136 4.75 8.07 2.17
C GLU A 136 4.47 6.55 2.29
N LEU A 137 3.85 5.96 1.27
CA LEU A 137 3.57 4.52 1.25
C LEU A 137 4.86 3.69 1.27
N GLN A 138 5.87 4.13 0.53
CA GLN A 138 7.19 3.47 0.53
C GLN A 138 7.85 3.55 1.91
N THR A 139 7.80 4.71 2.56
CA THR A 139 8.31 4.89 3.93
C THR A 139 7.58 3.98 4.92
N LEU A 140 6.26 3.83 4.81
CA LEU A 140 5.50 2.92 5.66
C LEU A 140 5.92 1.48 5.48
N LEU A 141 6.09 1.02 4.25
CA LEU A 141 6.41 -0.37 3.93
C LEU A 141 7.85 -0.73 4.28
N SER A 142 8.82 0.19 4.06
CA SER A 142 10.21 -0.05 4.42
C SER A 142 10.46 -0.16 5.93
N LEU A 143 9.58 0.44 6.73
CA LEU A 143 9.64 0.36 8.19
C LEU A 143 8.88 -0.83 8.76
N ALA A 144 7.94 -1.40 7.99
CA ALA A 144 7.21 -2.61 8.36
C ALA A 144 8.12 -3.83 8.43
N ASP A 145 9.21 -3.84 7.66
CA ASP A 145 10.19 -4.91 7.62
C ASP A 145 11.02 -5.03 8.93
N ARG A 146 11.11 -3.96 9.70
CA ARG A 146 12.04 -3.90 10.84
C ARG A 146 11.53 -4.50 12.14
N GLN A 147 10.22 -4.82 12.29
CA GLN A 147 9.72 -5.46 13.52
C GLN A 147 8.41 -6.23 13.32
N PRO A 148 8.40 -7.57 13.40
CA PRO A 148 7.21 -8.26 13.84
C PRO A 148 7.02 -7.97 15.34
N ARG A 149 6.10 -7.09 15.71
CA ARG A 149 5.67 -7.01 17.10
C ARG A 149 4.84 -8.24 17.43
N THR A 150 5.44 -9.14 18.14
CA THR A 150 4.76 -10.13 18.95
C THR A 150 4.23 -9.42 20.19
N ASP A 151 3.12 -8.71 20.08
CA ASP A 151 2.34 -8.35 21.26
C ASP A 151 1.40 -9.52 21.52
N ILE A 152 1.95 -10.56 22.17
CA ILE A 152 1.18 -11.57 22.89
C ILE A 152 1.15 -11.09 24.34
N GLU A 153 0.05 -10.47 24.73
CA GLU A 153 -0.43 -10.46 26.10
C GLU A 153 -1.94 -10.27 26.13
#